data_b6ddbad432f508f93ca9d42c1b7f368f
#
_entry.id   b6ddbad432f508f93ca9d42c1b7f368f
#
_cell.length_a   1.000
_cell.length_b   1.000
_cell.length_c   1.000
_cell.angle_alpha   90.00
_cell.angle_beta   90.00
_cell.angle_gamma   90.00
#
_symmetry.space_group_name_H-M   'P 1'
#
loop_
_entity.id
_entity.type
_entity.pdbx_description
1 polymer ?
#
loop_
_entity_poly.entity_id
_entity_poly.type
_entity_poly.pdbx_seq_one_letter_code
_entity_poly.pdbx_strand_id
1 'polypeptide(L)'
;MSSLPAAENVVIKGIREEAAEADGYRVLVDRLWPRGVSKQRAALDGWAKDATPSTGLRRGLHDGTVPWPEFVADYRAELGRTPGAEAVADLRRRAMSGRVTLLVAAHDRVRCHARVLREAVLGVADPDLP
;
A
#
# COMPACT_ATOMS: atom_id res chain seq x y z
N MET A 1 2.18 6.68 25.55
CA MET A 1 2.84 5.67 24.71
C MET A 1 2.35 5.80 23.28
N SER A 2 3.26 5.69 22.33
CA SER A 2 2.88 5.76 20.94
C SER A 2 2.23 4.45 20.49
N SER A 3 1.08 4.54 19.83
CA SER A 3 0.41 3.42 19.17
C SER A 3 0.66 3.42 17.66
N LEU A 4 1.65 4.19 17.20
CA LEU A 4 1.99 4.30 15.78
C LEU A 4 3.34 3.63 15.51
N PRO A 5 3.48 2.97 14.35
CA PRO A 5 4.75 2.34 14.00
C PRO A 5 5.80 3.38 13.61
N ALA A 6 7.07 2.98 13.70
CA ALA A 6 8.16 3.78 13.20
C ALA A 6 8.09 3.87 11.67
N ALA A 7 8.47 5.01 11.12
CA ALA A 7 8.39 5.25 9.67
C ALA A 7 9.18 4.21 8.86
N GLU A 8 10.36 3.80 9.34
CA GLU A 8 11.19 2.80 8.68
C GLU A 8 10.57 1.39 8.66
N ASN A 9 9.52 1.16 9.44
CA ASN A 9 8.85 -0.12 9.47
C ASN A 9 7.81 -0.31 8.36
N VAL A 10 7.53 0.73 7.58
CA VAL A 10 6.64 0.60 6.42
C VAL A 10 7.37 1.12 5.19
N VAL A 11 7.74 0.24 4.29
CA VAL A 11 8.47 0.58 3.07
C VAL A 11 7.71 0.09 1.83
N ILE A 12 8.01 0.69 0.69
CA ILE A 12 7.39 0.35 -0.59
C ILE A 12 8.46 -0.23 -1.49
N LYS A 13 8.17 -1.41 -2.10
CA LYS A 13 9.06 -2.03 -3.10
C LYS A 13 8.23 -2.48 -4.29
N GLY A 14 8.89 -2.60 -5.44
CA GLY A 14 8.29 -3.23 -6.60
C GLY A 14 8.22 -4.74 -6.41
N ILE A 15 7.11 -5.34 -6.86
CA ILE A 15 6.91 -6.78 -6.76
C ILE A 15 7.98 -7.56 -7.55
N ARG A 16 8.58 -6.92 -8.57
CA ARG A 16 9.63 -7.54 -9.40
C ARG A 16 11.03 -7.35 -8.85
N GLU A 17 11.20 -6.55 -7.81
CA GLU A 17 12.49 -6.43 -7.13
C GLU A 17 12.73 -7.69 -6.30
N GLU A 18 13.98 -8.07 -6.19
CA GLU A 18 14.34 -9.29 -5.47
C GLU A 18 13.91 -9.23 -4.01
N ALA A 19 13.32 -10.31 -3.53
CA ALA A 19 12.94 -10.44 -2.13
C ALA A 19 14.20 -10.45 -1.25
N ALA A 20 14.11 -9.76 -0.11
CA ALA A 20 15.19 -9.68 0.85
C ALA A 20 14.68 -10.02 2.25
N GLU A 21 15.55 -10.58 3.07
CA GLU A 21 15.20 -10.92 4.46
C GLU A 21 14.76 -9.67 5.23
N ALA A 22 15.37 -8.53 4.95
CA ALA A 22 15.03 -7.26 5.59
C ALA A 22 13.64 -6.75 5.24
N ASP A 23 12.97 -7.34 4.24
CA ASP A 23 11.61 -6.91 3.86
C ASP A 23 10.57 -7.20 4.95
N GLY A 24 10.84 -8.16 5.82
CA GLY A 24 9.88 -8.54 6.86
C GLY A 24 8.59 -9.13 6.27
N TYR A 25 7.45 -8.59 6.68
CA TYR A 25 6.15 -9.02 6.16
C TYR A 25 5.93 -8.45 4.76
N ARG A 26 5.97 -9.32 3.75
CA ARG A 26 5.81 -8.93 2.34
C ARG A 26 4.34 -9.05 1.94
N VAL A 27 3.72 -7.92 1.61
CA VAL A 27 2.27 -7.88 1.32
C VAL A 27 2.02 -7.17 -0.01
N LEU A 28 1.29 -7.86 -0.89
CA LEU A 28 0.86 -7.25 -2.16
C LEU A 28 -0.31 -6.31 -1.87
N VAL A 29 -0.20 -5.07 -2.36
CA VAL A 29 -1.22 -4.03 -2.17
C VAL A 29 -1.82 -3.55 -3.49
N ASP A 30 -1.76 -4.39 -4.52
CA ASP A 30 -2.51 -4.22 -5.77
C ASP A 30 -3.72 -5.16 -5.75
N ARG A 31 -4.80 -4.74 -6.41
CA ARG A 31 -6.03 -5.53 -6.45
C ARG A 31 -5.89 -6.78 -7.32
N LEU A 32 -5.09 -6.70 -8.38
CA LEU A 32 -4.89 -7.80 -9.31
C LEU A 32 -3.49 -8.38 -9.18
N TRP A 33 -3.37 -9.68 -9.44
CA TRP A 33 -2.06 -10.33 -9.45
C TRP A 33 -1.22 -9.77 -10.61
N PRO A 34 0.04 -9.38 -10.35
CA PRO A 34 0.88 -8.81 -11.39
C PRO A 34 1.22 -9.82 -12.49
N ARG A 35 1.12 -9.36 -13.73
CA ARG A 35 1.39 -10.20 -14.90
C ARG A 35 2.84 -10.67 -14.92
N GLY A 36 3.03 -11.96 -15.15
CA GLY A 36 4.36 -12.55 -15.32
C GLY A 36 5.14 -12.79 -14.03
N VAL A 37 4.52 -12.58 -12.88
CA VAL A 37 5.17 -12.82 -11.58
C VAL A 37 4.67 -14.14 -11.00
N SER A 38 5.59 -15.06 -10.73
CA SER A 38 5.24 -16.32 -10.07
C SER A 38 5.04 -16.12 -8.58
N LYS A 39 4.31 -17.04 -7.95
CA LYS A 39 4.12 -17.02 -6.49
C LYS A 39 5.47 -17.14 -5.77
N GLN A 40 6.35 -17.99 -6.28
CA GLN A 40 7.68 -18.17 -5.69
C GLN A 40 8.49 -16.89 -5.74
N ARG A 41 8.50 -16.19 -6.88
CA ARG A 41 9.25 -14.95 -7.02
C ARG A 41 8.66 -13.83 -6.18
N ALA A 42 7.34 -13.75 -6.08
CA ALA A 42 6.67 -12.73 -5.26
C ALA A 42 6.98 -12.92 -3.78
N ALA A 43 7.11 -14.16 -3.33
CA ALA A 43 7.43 -14.51 -1.95
C ALA A 43 6.56 -13.74 -0.95
N LEU A 44 5.24 -13.77 -1.17
CA LEU A 44 4.29 -13.03 -0.34
C LEU A 44 4.00 -13.71 0.98
N ASP A 45 3.87 -12.90 2.02
CA ASP A 45 3.31 -13.31 3.29
C ASP A 45 1.81 -12.99 3.37
N GLY A 46 1.35 -12.06 2.52
CA GLY A 46 -0.06 -11.70 2.45
C GLY A 46 -0.42 -10.95 1.18
N TRP A 47 -1.72 -10.83 0.95
CA TRP A 47 -2.29 -10.04 -0.15
C TRP A 47 -3.45 -9.23 0.42
N ALA A 48 -3.24 -7.92 0.56
CA ALA A 48 -4.19 -7.03 1.23
C ALA A 48 -5.15 -6.39 0.21
N LYS A 49 -6.02 -7.20 -0.38
CA LYS A 49 -6.99 -6.72 -1.38
C LYS A 49 -7.89 -5.60 -0.82
N ASP A 50 -8.27 -5.71 0.44
CA ASP A 50 -9.16 -4.72 1.08
C ASP A 50 -8.47 -3.39 1.35
N ALA A 51 -7.16 -3.35 1.26
CA ALA A 51 -6.39 -2.10 1.40
C ALA A 51 -6.15 -1.42 0.06
N THR A 52 -6.63 -2.00 -1.05
CA THR A 52 -6.42 -1.43 -2.39
C THR A 52 -7.51 -0.42 -2.73
N PRO A 53 -7.23 0.55 -3.63
CA PRO A 53 -8.28 1.45 -4.10
C PRO A 53 -9.41 0.67 -4.80
N SER A 54 -10.61 1.19 -4.74
CA SER A 54 -11.74 0.61 -5.48
C SER A 54 -11.41 0.53 -6.97
N THR A 55 -12.07 -0.39 -7.67
CA THR A 55 -11.86 -0.59 -9.10
C THR A 55 -12.10 0.70 -9.89
N GLY A 56 -13.18 1.43 -9.57
CA GLY A 56 -13.49 2.68 -10.24
C GLY A 56 -12.42 3.74 -10.02
N LEU A 57 -11.96 3.88 -8.79
CA LEU A 57 -10.93 4.85 -8.45
C LEU A 57 -9.59 4.51 -9.12
N ARG A 58 -9.21 3.23 -9.10
CA ARG A 58 -7.98 2.75 -9.75
C ARG A 58 -8.02 3.02 -11.26
N ARG A 59 -9.16 2.69 -11.91
CA ARG A 59 -9.33 2.92 -13.35
C ARG A 59 -9.27 4.40 -13.67
N GLY A 60 -9.93 5.25 -12.88
CA GLY A 60 -9.95 6.69 -13.09
C GLY A 60 -8.56 7.31 -13.05
N LEU A 61 -7.71 6.86 -12.12
CA LEU A 61 -6.33 7.31 -12.07
C LEU A 61 -5.56 6.84 -13.30
N HIS A 62 -5.71 5.57 -13.69
CA HIS A 62 -5.03 4.99 -14.84
C HIS A 62 -5.44 5.68 -16.14
N ASP A 63 -6.74 5.96 -16.31
CA ASP A 63 -7.29 6.58 -17.52
C ASP A 63 -7.06 8.09 -17.58
N GLY A 64 -6.63 8.69 -16.49
CA GLY A 64 -6.45 10.12 -16.38
C GLY A 64 -7.75 10.89 -16.15
N THR A 65 -8.86 10.20 -15.90
CA THR A 65 -10.15 10.86 -15.61
C THR A 65 -10.26 11.34 -14.17
N VAL A 66 -9.45 10.76 -13.27
CA VAL A 66 -9.35 11.20 -11.87
C VAL A 66 -7.95 11.78 -11.65
N PRO A 67 -7.84 13.09 -11.44
CA PRO A 67 -6.54 13.70 -11.15
C PRO A 67 -5.93 13.16 -9.86
N TRP A 68 -4.61 13.19 -9.77
CA TRP A 68 -3.90 12.67 -8.60
C TRP A 68 -4.39 13.25 -7.26
N PRO A 69 -4.58 14.57 -7.11
CA PRO A 69 -5.09 15.10 -5.84
C PRO A 69 -6.46 14.56 -5.44
N GLU A 70 -7.36 14.42 -6.42
CA GLU A 70 -8.69 13.84 -6.19
C GLU A 70 -8.59 12.36 -5.82
N PHE A 71 -7.73 11.61 -6.52
CA PHE A 71 -7.47 10.22 -6.19
C PHE A 71 -7.01 10.07 -4.74
N VAL A 72 -6.06 10.90 -4.32
CA VAL A 72 -5.53 10.85 -2.94
C VAL A 72 -6.65 11.08 -1.93
N ALA A 73 -7.49 12.12 -2.15
CA ALA A 73 -8.59 12.43 -1.24
C ALA A 73 -9.60 11.28 -1.16
N ASP A 74 -9.98 10.73 -2.31
CA ASP A 74 -10.97 9.66 -2.38
C ASP A 74 -10.44 8.35 -1.78
N TYR A 75 -9.17 8.04 -2.04
CA TYR A 75 -8.57 6.83 -1.48
C TYR A 75 -8.39 6.95 0.04
N ARG A 76 -8.02 8.12 0.55
CA ARG A 76 -7.99 8.36 1.99
C ARG A 76 -9.36 8.09 2.61
N ALA A 77 -10.43 8.52 1.94
CA ALA A 77 -11.79 8.27 2.41
C ALA A 77 -12.11 6.77 2.41
N GLU A 78 -11.72 6.04 1.37
CA GLU A 78 -11.92 4.59 1.31
C GLU A 78 -11.18 3.88 2.43
N LEU A 79 -9.95 4.30 2.73
CA LEU A 79 -9.16 3.70 3.80
C LEU A 79 -9.67 4.06 5.20
N GLY A 80 -10.54 5.04 5.31
CA GLY A 80 -11.15 5.45 6.56
C GLY A 80 -12.42 4.69 6.91
N ARG A 81 -12.90 3.82 6.02
CA ARG A 81 -14.13 3.04 6.22
C ARG A 81 -13.93 1.57 5.86
N THR A 82 -14.84 0.73 6.34
CA THR A 82 -14.85 -0.72 6.09
C THR A 82 -14.94 -1.02 4.59
N PRO A 83 -14.17 -1.98 4.02
CA PRO A 83 -13.21 -2.86 4.72
C PRO A 83 -11.78 -2.29 4.81
N GLY A 84 -11.50 -1.17 4.18
CA GLY A 84 -10.14 -0.60 4.13
C GLY A 84 -9.59 -0.28 5.52
N ALA A 85 -10.44 0.26 6.40
CA ALA A 85 -10.00 0.63 7.75
C ALA A 85 -9.48 -0.57 8.55
N GLU A 86 -10.12 -1.72 8.42
CA GLU A 86 -9.67 -2.95 9.09
C GLU A 86 -8.35 -3.44 8.51
N ALA A 87 -8.18 -3.34 7.19
CA ALA A 87 -6.94 -3.73 6.54
C ALA A 87 -5.78 -2.82 6.98
N VAL A 88 -6.03 -1.52 7.08
CA VAL A 88 -5.05 -0.55 7.60
C VAL A 88 -4.67 -0.91 9.04
N ALA A 89 -5.65 -1.20 9.88
CA ALA A 89 -5.40 -1.57 11.28
C ALA A 89 -4.54 -2.83 11.40
N ASP A 90 -4.79 -3.83 10.55
CA ASP A 90 -3.99 -5.07 10.53
C ASP A 90 -2.53 -4.78 10.15
N LEU A 91 -2.33 -3.99 9.10
CA LEU A 91 -0.98 -3.64 8.65
C LEU A 91 -0.25 -2.82 9.72
N ARG A 92 -0.96 -1.91 10.38
CA ARG A 92 -0.37 -1.11 11.48
C ARG A 92 0.09 -2.00 12.63
N ARG A 93 -0.73 -2.98 13.03
CA ARG A 93 -0.33 -3.91 14.09
C ARG A 93 0.95 -4.66 13.72
N ARG A 94 1.05 -5.12 12.48
CA ARG A 94 2.24 -5.82 11.99
C ARG A 94 3.46 -4.89 12.00
N ALA A 95 3.28 -3.65 11.59
CA ALA A 95 4.36 -2.66 11.56
C ALA A 95 4.84 -2.23 12.94
N MET A 96 4.03 -2.43 13.98
CA MET A 96 4.46 -2.19 15.37
C MET A 96 5.50 -3.21 15.81
N SER A 97 5.48 -4.42 15.25
CA SER A 97 6.36 -5.52 15.65
C SER A 97 7.55 -5.72 14.73
N GLY A 98 7.56 -5.12 13.56
CA GLY A 98 8.64 -5.29 12.59
C GLY A 98 8.34 -4.62 11.28
N ARG A 99 9.18 -4.88 10.27
CA ARG A 99 9.02 -4.25 8.97
C ARG A 99 7.87 -4.88 8.18
N VAL A 100 7.11 -4.02 7.53
CA VAL A 100 6.08 -4.36 6.54
C VAL A 100 6.52 -3.75 5.22
N THR A 101 6.61 -4.56 4.17
CA THR A 101 6.96 -4.10 2.83
C THR A 101 5.72 -4.18 1.94
N LEU A 102 5.25 -3.02 1.51
CA LEU A 102 4.11 -2.88 0.61
C LEU A 102 4.62 -3.10 -0.82
N LEU A 103 4.14 -4.15 -1.48
CA LEU A 103 4.61 -4.53 -2.82
C LEU A 103 3.61 -4.08 -3.88
N VAL A 104 4.14 -3.45 -4.92
CA VAL A 104 3.33 -2.91 -6.02
C VAL A 104 3.95 -3.29 -7.36
N ALA A 105 3.10 -3.36 -8.40
CA ALA A 105 3.54 -3.53 -9.77
C ALA A 105 3.85 -2.19 -10.45
N ALA A 106 3.33 -1.08 -9.92
CA ALA A 106 3.46 0.23 -10.52
C ALA A 106 4.92 0.68 -10.67
N HIS A 107 5.24 1.27 -11.81
CA HIS A 107 6.55 1.85 -12.07
C HIS A 107 6.69 3.26 -11.47
N ASP A 108 5.60 4.02 -11.50
CA ASP A 108 5.57 5.37 -10.93
C ASP A 108 5.46 5.26 -9.41
N ARG A 109 6.50 5.72 -8.71
CA ARG A 109 6.55 5.69 -7.24
C ARG A 109 6.20 7.04 -6.64
N VAL A 110 6.01 8.07 -7.45
CA VAL A 110 5.58 9.40 -7.02
C VAL A 110 4.05 9.43 -6.90
N ARG A 111 3.36 9.04 -7.98
CA ARG A 111 1.89 8.96 -8.01
C ARG A 111 1.46 7.51 -7.80
N CYS A 112 1.83 6.97 -6.65
CA CYS A 112 1.58 5.58 -6.32
C CYS A 112 0.63 5.48 -5.14
N HIS A 113 -0.44 4.68 -5.31
CA HIS A 113 -1.42 4.47 -4.25
C HIS A 113 -0.80 3.95 -2.96
N ALA A 114 0.29 3.19 -3.06
CA ALA A 114 0.96 2.67 -1.87
C ALA A 114 1.48 3.76 -0.94
N ARG A 115 1.76 4.96 -1.46
CA ARG A 115 2.15 6.10 -0.62
C ARG A 115 1.00 6.56 0.27
N VAL A 116 -0.21 6.57 -0.29
CA VAL A 116 -1.42 6.92 0.47
C VAL A 116 -1.70 5.86 1.53
N LEU A 117 -1.56 4.59 1.15
CA LEU A 117 -1.73 3.48 2.11
C LEU A 117 -0.67 3.55 3.21
N ARG A 118 0.58 3.82 2.87
CA ARG A 118 1.66 3.97 3.84
C ARG A 118 1.35 5.06 4.85
N GLU A 119 0.89 6.21 4.38
CA GLU A 119 0.46 7.31 5.24
C GLU A 119 -0.60 6.84 6.23
N ALA A 120 -1.62 6.13 5.74
CA ALA A 120 -2.69 5.62 6.59
C ALA A 120 -2.17 4.62 7.64
N VAL A 121 -1.30 3.70 7.23
CA VAL A 121 -0.72 2.69 8.13
C VAL A 121 0.15 3.36 9.21
N LEU A 122 0.96 4.33 8.83
CA LEU A 122 1.80 5.06 9.78
C LEU A 122 0.99 5.97 10.70
N GLY A 123 -0.18 6.44 10.24
CA GLY A 123 -1.00 7.37 11.01
C GLY A 123 -0.41 8.78 11.07
N VAL A 124 0.50 9.10 10.18
CA VAL A 124 1.18 10.41 10.11
C VAL A 124 1.11 10.90 8.67
N ALA A 125 0.66 12.14 8.49
CA ALA A 125 0.52 12.74 7.17
C ALA A 125 1.86 12.76 6.43
N ASP A 126 1.81 12.41 5.14
CA ASP A 126 2.95 12.54 4.24
C ASP A 126 2.92 13.94 3.64
N PRO A 127 3.91 14.82 3.96
CA PRO A 127 3.87 16.21 3.49
C PRO A 127 4.02 16.35 1.97
N ASP A 128 4.48 15.30 1.29
CA ASP A 128 4.65 15.32 -0.16
C ASP A 128 3.39 14.86 -0.91
N LEU A 129 2.35 14.43 -0.19
CA LEU A 129 1.06 14.09 -0.78
C LEU A 129 0.12 15.30 -0.78
N PRO A 130 -0.78 15.40 -1.79
CA PRO A 130 -1.79 16.45 -1.83
C PRO A 130 -2.69 16.48 -0.61
#